data_07704ac90af3c430667edeb37b418e90
#
_entry.id   07704ac90af3c430667edeb37b418e90
#
_cell.length_a   1.000
_cell.length_b   1.000
_cell.length_c   1.000
_cell.angle_alpha   90.00
_cell.angle_beta   90.00
_cell.angle_gamma   90.00
#
_symmetry.space_group_name_H-M   'P 1'
#
loop_
_entity.id
_entity.type
_entity.pdbx_description
1 polymer ?
#
loop_
_entity_poly.entity_id
_entity_poly.type
_entity_poly.pdbx_seq_one_letter_code
_entity_poly.pdbx_strand_id
1 'polypeptide(L)'
;MTGKKVLYVSSEVIPYLPNNDISTLTYNLPKVVNKNGGQTRIFIPKYGLINERRHQLHEVIRLSGMNLIIDDLDMPLIIKVASIPKERMQVYFIDNEEYFKNRLLDSDKKKKLYKDNDERAIFFAKGVVETIKKLNWSPDIIHVHGWIASLMPLYLKEYYKDEPLFANSKVVTSIYENEIEGKLNSEIVNKIKFDEVKNETMKILEDSSYENLYKISIMNSDGVIFAGDNVKDSYLEIAKTLKIPTLNCGFREGFEKEYIEFYNDKILK
;
A
#
# COMPACT_ATOMS: atom_id res chain seq x y z
N MET A 1 -11.94 6.23 -16.96
CA MET A 1 -11.36 6.82 -15.70
C MET A 1 -11.68 8.29 -15.50
N THR A 2 -12.40 8.95 -16.44
CA THR A 2 -12.71 10.40 -16.34
C THR A 2 -13.33 10.77 -15.00
N GLY A 3 -12.75 11.76 -14.33
CA GLY A 3 -13.17 12.24 -13.00
C GLY A 3 -12.90 11.31 -11.82
N LYS A 4 -12.41 10.09 -12.06
CA LYS A 4 -12.11 9.12 -11.02
C LYS A 4 -10.81 9.43 -10.30
N LYS A 5 -10.76 9.16 -9.00
CA LYS A 5 -9.61 9.37 -8.14
C LYS A 5 -9.03 8.02 -7.72
N VAL A 6 -7.76 7.79 -8.03
CA VAL A 6 -7.07 6.55 -7.68
C VAL A 6 -5.90 6.86 -6.73
N LEU A 7 -5.93 6.24 -5.57
CA LEU A 7 -4.88 6.28 -4.57
C LEU A 7 -3.98 5.05 -4.75
N TYR A 8 -2.70 5.26 -5.02
CA TYR A 8 -1.69 4.21 -5.03
C TYR A 8 -0.95 4.21 -3.71
N VAL A 9 -1.02 3.10 -2.99
CA VAL A 9 -0.33 2.87 -1.71
C VAL A 9 0.67 1.77 -1.94
N SER A 10 1.95 2.10 -1.97
CA SER A 10 2.98 1.18 -2.45
C SER A 10 4.20 1.13 -1.53
N SER A 11 4.88 0.00 -1.55
CA SER A 11 6.21 -0.11 -0.96
C SER A 11 7.25 0.72 -1.72
N GLU A 12 7.10 0.89 -3.05
CA GLU A 12 8.15 1.43 -3.90
C GLU A 12 7.59 2.19 -5.11
N VAL A 13 8.34 3.18 -5.59
CA VAL A 13 8.11 3.85 -6.88
C VAL A 13 9.41 4.43 -7.44
N ILE A 14 9.64 4.31 -8.76
CA ILE A 14 10.72 5.03 -9.45
C ILE A 14 10.34 6.51 -9.61
N PRO A 15 11.29 7.46 -9.59
CA PRO A 15 12.74 7.28 -9.51
C PRO A 15 13.33 7.32 -8.09
N TYR A 16 12.50 7.21 -7.05
CA TYR A 16 12.94 7.34 -5.65
C TYR A 16 13.62 6.08 -5.13
N LEU A 17 13.23 4.93 -5.64
CA LEU A 17 13.74 3.61 -5.28
C LEU A 17 14.19 2.84 -6.55
N PRO A 18 14.94 1.73 -6.38
CA PRO A 18 15.41 0.92 -7.51
C PRO A 18 14.28 0.44 -8.41
N ASN A 19 14.62 0.18 -9.67
CA ASN A 19 13.69 -0.36 -10.63
C ASN A 19 13.40 -1.84 -10.35
N ASN A 20 12.15 -2.17 -10.15
CA ASN A 20 11.59 -3.51 -10.05
C ASN A 20 10.11 -3.46 -10.48
N ASP A 21 9.42 -4.60 -10.41
CA ASP A 21 8.03 -4.71 -10.85
C ASP A 21 7.09 -3.77 -10.10
N ILE A 22 7.19 -3.71 -8.76
CA ILE A 22 6.35 -2.85 -7.93
C ILE A 22 6.60 -1.38 -8.26
N SER A 23 7.89 -0.97 -8.27
CA SER A 23 8.26 0.43 -8.50
C SER A 23 7.89 0.91 -9.89
N THR A 24 7.99 0.03 -10.90
CA THR A 24 7.63 0.29 -12.29
C THR A 24 6.10 0.41 -12.47
N LEU A 25 5.33 -0.52 -11.91
CA LEU A 25 3.87 -0.46 -11.94
C LEU A 25 3.33 0.77 -11.24
N THR A 26 3.85 1.07 -10.04
CA THR A 26 3.44 2.25 -9.26
C THR A 26 3.79 3.57 -9.98
N TYR A 27 4.73 3.56 -10.92
CA TYR A 27 5.01 4.70 -11.78
C TYR A 27 4.10 4.76 -13.02
N ASN A 28 3.91 3.62 -13.71
CA ASN A 28 3.21 3.61 -15.00
C ASN A 28 1.69 3.74 -14.87
N LEU A 29 1.08 3.04 -13.92
CA LEU A 29 -0.39 3.05 -13.78
C LEU A 29 -0.95 4.44 -13.48
N PRO A 30 -0.40 5.25 -12.57
CA PRO A 30 -0.87 6.62 -12.35
C PRO A 30 -0.81 7.48 -13.61
N LYS A 31 0.24 7.32 -14.44
CA LYS A 31 0.36 8.04 -15.72
C LYS A 31 -0.81 7.72 -16.65
N VAL A 32 -1.14 6.43 -16.76
CA VAL A 32 -2.23 5.98 -17.64
C VAL A 32 -3.58 6.42 -17.12
N VAL A 33 -3.82 6.34 -15.81
CA VAL A 33 -5.05 6.87 -15.19
C VAL A 33 -5.19 8.37 -15.46
N ASN A 34 -4.13 9.16 -15.27
CA ASN A 34 -4.15 10.59 -15.52
C ASN A 34 -4.40 10.91 -17.01
N LYS A 35 -3.78 10.17 -17.95
CA LYS A 35 -4.03 10.30 -19.39
C LYS A 35 -5.48 9.99 -19.77
N ASN A 36 -6.14 9.13 -19.02
CA ASN A 36 -7.55 8.77 -19.20
C ASN A 36 -8.51 9.66 -18.39
N GLY A 37 -8.05 10.85 -17.96
CA GLY A 37 -8.88 11.86 -17.30
C GLY A 37 -9.15 11.62 -15.81
N GLY A 38 -8.43 10.68 -15.20
CA GLY A 38 -8.46 10.45 -13.76
C GLY A 38 -7.52 11.38 -12.99
N GLN A 39 -7.54 11.28 -11.69
CA GLN A 39 -6.62 11.95 -10.77
C GLN A 39 -5.93 10.92 -9.90
N THR A 40 -4.64 11.07 -9.67
CA THR A 40 -3.87 10.09 -8.89
C THR A 40 -3.06 10.75 -7.77
N ARG A 41 -2.89 10.00 -6.69
CA ARG A 41 -1.90 10.25 -5.64
C ARG A 41 -1.16 8.98 -5.32
N ILE A 42 0.12 9.12 -5.00
CA ILE A 42 1.01 7.99 -4.70
C ILE A 42 1.54 8.18 -3.28
N PHE A 43 1.47 7.13 -2.47
CA PHE A 43 2.04 7.10 -1.12
C PHE A 43 3.04 5.97 -1.00
N ILE A 44 4.23 6.28 -0.48
CA ILE A 44 5.28 5.32 -0.16
C ILE A 44 5.92 5.65 1.20
N PRO A 45 6.57 4.68 1.87
CA PRO A 45 7.39 5.00 3.03
C PRO A 45 8.63 5.80 2.62
N LYS A 46 9.07 6.67 3.53
CA LYS A 46 10.31 7.44 3.34
C LYS A 46 11.51 6.63 3.85
N TYR A 47 11.87 5.58 3.17
CA TYR A 47 13.05 4.78 3.53
C TYR A 47 14.35 5.57 3.52
N GLY A 48 15.32 5.12 4.33
CA GLY A 48 16.65 5.71 4.39
C GLY A 48 17.43 5.73 3.07
N LEU A 49 17.04 4.88 2.10
CA LEU A 49 17.58 4.85 0.75
C LEU A 49 17.23 6.10 -0.08
N ILE A 50 16.13 6.79 0.26
CA ILE A 50 15.63 7.91 -0.52
C ILE A 50 16.44 9.17 -0.19
N ASN A 51 17.16 9.66 -1.18
CA ASN A 51 17.95 10.89 -1.05
C ASN A 51 17.03 12.13 -1.20
N GLU A 52 16.74 12.77 -0.08
CA GLU A 52 15.83 13.92 -0.01
C GLU A 52 16.28 15.11 -0.85
N ARG A 53 17.58 15.43 -0.81
CA ARG A 53 18.14 16.56 -1.57
C ARG A 53 18.08 16.32 -3.08
N ARG A 54 18.46 15.12 -3.51
CA ARG A 54 18.43 14.75 -4.94
C ARG A 54 17.02 14.84 -5.52
N HIS A 55 16.03 14.42 -4.75
CA HIS A 55 14.64 14.34 -5.19
C HIS A 55 13.79 15.54 -4.71
N GLN A 56 14.42 16.54 -4.08
CA GLN A 56 13.75 17.76 -3.62
C GLN A 56 12.52 17.47 -2.73
N LEU A 57 12.66 16.51 -1.81
CA LEU A 57 11.62 16.24 -0.84
C LEU A 57 11.52 17.42 0.14
N HIS A 58 10.32 17.87 0.42
CA HIS A 58 10.06 18.87 1.44
C HIS A 58 8.94 18.43 2.35
N GLU A 59 9.05 18.75 3.62
CA GLU A 59 8.05 18.47 4.62
C GLU A 59 6.82 19.35 4.41
N VAL A 60 5.63 18.76 4.55
CA VAL A 60 4.36 19.48 4.54
C VAL A 60 3.87 19.62 5.97
N ILE A 61 4.24 20.71 6.63
CA ILE A 61 3.98 20.96 8.06
C ILE A 61 2.50 20.78 8.44
N ARG A 62 1.58 21.27 7.61
CA ARG A 62 0.13 21.13 7.86
C ARG A 62 -0.38 19.68 7.87
N LEU A 63 0.36 18.77 7.27
CA LEU A 63 0.04 17.33 7.25
C LEU A 63 0.79 16.54 8.32
N SER A 64 1.93 17.07 8.76
CA SER A 64 2.80 16.49 9.78
C SER A 64 2.32 16.79 11.21
N GLY A 65 3.05 16.28 12.21
CA GLY A 65 2.89 16.61 13.63
C GLY A 65 1.73 15.91 14.35
N MET A 66 1.10 14.94 13.71
CA MET A 66 0.15 14.03 14.35
C MET A 66 0.93 12.84 14.93
N ASN A 67 0.58 12.37 16.11
CA ASN A 67 1.04 11.10 16.65
C ASN A 67 0.06 9.99 16.26
N LEU A 68 0.60 8.87 15.80
CA LEU A 68 -0.14 7.63 15.60
C LEU A 68 0.20 6.67 16.73
N ILE A 69 -0.81 6.11 17.35
CA ILE A 69 -0.62 5.09 18.37
C ILE A 69 -0.39 3.76 17.64
N ILE A 70 0.75 3.14 17.89
CA ILE A 70 1.12 1.83 17.38
C ILE A 70 1.42 0.94 18.58
N ASP A 71 0.56 -0.06 18.82
CA ASP A 71 0.57 -0.77 20.09
C ASP A 71 0.42 0.24 21.26
N ASP A 72 1.37 0.33 22.18
CA ASP A 72 1.37 1.27 23.30
C ASP A 72 2.28 2.51 23.06
N LEU A 73 2.80 2.69 21.82
CA LEU A 73 3.75 3.74 21.49
C LEU A 73 3.13 4.88 20.68
N ASP A 74 3.43 6.11 21.09
CA ASP A 74 3.12 7.33 20.34
C ASP A 74 4.20 7.59 19.29
N MET A 75 3.85 7.40 18.02
CA MET A 75 4.77 7.52 16.90
C MET A 75 4.46 8.76 16.06
N PRO A 76 5.36 9.76 16.00
CA PRO A 76 5.11 10.98 15.24
C PRO A 76 5.06 10.71 13.74
N LEU A 77 4.01 11.21 13.09
CA LEU A 77 3.81 11.16 11.65
C LEU A 77 4.39 12.41 10.99
N ILE A 78 5.35 12.21 10.11
CA ILE A 78 5.94 13.26 9.27
C ILE A 78 5.57 12.96 7.83
N ILE A 79 5.12 13.98 7.10
CA ILE A 79 4.74 13.87 5.69
C ILE A 79 5.66 14.73 4.84
N LYS A 80 6.35 14.08 3.92
CA LYS A 80 7.14 14.77 2.89
C LYS A 80 6.50 14.57 1.52
N VAL A 81 6.72 15.50 0.62
CA VAL A 81 6.17 15.47 -0.74
C VAL A 81 7.26 15.80 -1.75
N ALA A 82 7.21 15.12 -2.87
CA ALA A 82 7.95 15.48 -4.07
C ALA A 82 7.11 15.18 -5.32
N SER A 83 7.47 15.79 -6.43
CA SER A 83 6.83 15.50 -7.74
C SER A 83 7.76 14.64 -8.59
N ILE A 84 7.20 13.66 -9.26
CA ILE A 84 7.96 12.92 -10.28
C ILE A 84 8.26 13.87 -11.44
N PRO A 85 9.54 14.08 -11.79
CA PRO A 85 9.93 15.00 -12.86
C PRO A 85 9.20 14.70 -14.17
N LYS A 86 8.74 15.75 -14.86
CA LYS A 86 8.04 15.71 -16.17
C LYS A 86 6.61 15.13 -16.16
N GLU A 87 6.21 14.38 -15.13
CA GLU A 87 4.90 13.70 -15.10
C GLU A 87 3.84 14.45 -14.28
N ARG A 88 4.24 15.45 -13.49
CA ARG A 88 3.36 16.21 -12.57
C ARG A 88 2.60 15.33 -11.55
N MET A 89 3.10 14.11 -11.30
CA MET A 89 2.55 13.21 -10.29
C MET A 89 3.15 13.51 -8.93
N GLN A 90 2.30 13.72 -7.93
CA GLN A 90 2.72 13.92 -6.56
C GLN A 90 2.91 12.60 -5.83
N VAL A 91 4.06 12.48 -5.16
CA VAL A 91 4.36 11.36 -4.27
C VAL A 91 4.45 11.89 -2.84
N TYR A 92 3.68 11.27 -1.96
CA TYR A 92 3.65 11.53 -0.53
C TYR A 92 4.48 10.46 0.17
N PHE A 93 5.37 10.90 1.03
CA PHE A 93 6.26 10.02 1.78
C PHE A 93 5.81 10.01 3.24
N ILE A 94 5.41 8.83 3.71
CA ILE A 94 5.13 8.58 5.13
C ILE A 94 6.46 8.38 5.83
N ASP A 95 6.80 9.27 6.75
CA ASP A 95 8.08 9.30 7.43
C ASP A 95 7.94 9.22 8.95
N ASN A 96 8.88 8.53 9.56
CA ASN A 96 9.08 8.45 10.99
C ASN A 96 10.55 8.12 11.24
N GLU A 97 11.17 8.76 12.22
CA GLU A 97 12.61 8.61 12.47
C GLU A 97 12.99 7.17 12.84
N GLU A 98 12.19 6.49 13.63
CA GLU A 98 12.48 5.13 14.10
C GLU A 98 12.21 4.09 13.03
N TYR A 99 11.06 4.19 12.35
CA TYR A 99 10.64 3.17 11.40
C TYR A 99 11.30 3.29 10.02
N PHE A 100 11.73 4.51 9.59
CA PHE A 100 12.16 4.70 8.20
C PHE A 100 13.50 5.40 8.00
N LYS A 101 13.95 6.30 8.90
CA LYS A 101 15.08 7.19 8.66
C LYS A 101 16.37 6.50 8.21
N ASN A 102 16.75 5.41 8.85
CA ASN A 102 17.97 4.66 8.54
C ASN A 102 17.68 3.21 8.14
N ARG A 103 16.46 2.95 7.70
CA ARG A 103 15.99 1.61 7.34
C ARG A 103 15.93 1.42 5.84
N LEU A 104 16.26 0.21 5.40
CA LEU A 104 15.97 -0.25 4.04
C LEU A 104 14.50 -0.68 3.95
N LEU A 105 14.12 -1.41 2.89
CA LEU A 105 12.73 -1.76 2.66
C LEU A 105 12.17 -2.65 3.79
N ASP A 106 12.74 -3.83 3.94
CA ASP A 106 12.25 -4.91 4.81
C ASP A 106 13.33 -5.50 5.74
N SER A 107 14.61 -5.34 5.37
CA SER A 107 15.74 -5.98 6.00
C SER A 107 16.97 -5.09 6.01
N ASP A 108 17.95 -5.43 6.84
CA ASP A 108 19.22 -4.74 6.90
C ASP A 108 20.15 -5.13 5.72
N LYS A 109 21.35 -4.53 5.68
CA LYS A 109 22.36 -4.83 4.63
C LYS A 109 22.83 -6.29 4.64
N LYS A 110 22.58 -7.04 5.72
CA LYS A 110 22.88 -8.48 5.85
C LYS A 110 21.68 -9.35 5.52
N LYS A 111 20.62 -8.77 4.97
CA LYS A 111 19.34 -9.44 4.64
C LYS A 111 18.60 -10.00 5.87
N LYS A 112 18.87 -9.47 7.07
CA LYS A 112 18.10 -9.80 8.26
C LYS A 112 16.88 -8.91 8.33
N LEU A 113 15.69 -9.52 8.35
CA LEU A 113 14.41 -8.82 8.48
C LEU A 113 14.38 -7.96 9.75
N TYR A 114 13.81 -6.76 9.64
CA TYR A 114 13.58 -5.93 10.81
C TYR A 114 12.47 -6.54 11.68
N LYS A 115 12.72 -6.55 13.00
CA LYS A 115 11.79 -7.15 13.96
C LYS A 115 10.47 -6.38 14.09
N ASP A 116 10.48 -5.12 13.73
CA ASP A 116 9.38 -4.16 13.80
C ASP A 116 8.66 -3.95 12.46
N ASN A 117 8.81 -4.88 11.51
CA ASN A 117 8.14 -4.76 10.21
C ASN A 117 6.61 -4.79 10.32
N ASP A 118 6.06 -5.46 11.31
CA ASP A 118 4.63 -5.45 11.65
C ASP A 118 4.16 -4.04 12.06
N GLU A 119 4.88 -3.38 12.97
CA GLU A 119 4.59 -2.01 13.39
C GLU A 119 4.74 -1.01 12.24
N ARG A 120 5.77 -1.18 11.41
CA ARG A 120 5.99 -0.37 10.20
C ARG A 120 4.82 -0.47 9.23
N ALA A 121 4.25 -1.67 9.04
CA ALA A 121 3.08 -1.87 8.19
C ALA A 121 1.81 -1.24 8.79
N ILE A 122 1.60 -1.38 10.10
CA ILE A 122 0.50 -0.71 10.81
C ILE A 122 0.63 0.82 10.71
N PHE A 123 1.81 1.35 11.03
CA PHE A 123 2.09 2.78 10.95
C PHE A 123 1.87 3.34 9.55
N PHE A 124 2.34 2.63 8.52
CA PHE A 124 2.18 3.04 7.14
C PHE A 124 0.70 3.09 6.73
N ALA A 125 -0.08 2.05 7.04
CA ALA A 125 -1.51 2.01 6.74
C ALA A 125 -2.26 3.17 7.42
N LYS A 126 -2.07 3.37 8.73
CA LYS A 126 -2.68 4.46 9.49
C LYS A 126 -2.22 5.84 8.99
N GLY A 127 -0.93 6.00 8.72
CA GLY A 127 -0.34 7.24 8.24
C GLY A 127 -0.90 7.70 6.88
N VAL A 128 -1.11 6.76 5.96
CA VAL A 128 -1.75 7.04 4.66
C VAL A 128 -3.18 7.53 4.87
N VAL A 129 -3.99 6.79 5.64
CA VAL A 129 -5.40 7.15 5.88
C VAL A 129 -5.52 8.52 6.54
N GLU A 130 -4.78 8.76 7.62
CA GLU A 130 -4.83 10.05 8.33
C GLU A 130 -4.36 11.22 7.45
N THR A 131 -3.39 10.97 6.57
CA THR A 131 -2.95 11.99 5.61
C THR A 131 -4.04 12.30 4.57
N ILE A 132 -4.71 11.28 4.03
CA ILE A 132 -5.83 11.45 3.07
C ILE A 132 -6.99 12.21 3.73
N LYS A 133 -7.30 11.93 5.00
CA LYS A 133 -8.30 12.69 5.78
C LYS A 133 -7.93 14.18 5.86
N LYS A 134 -6.68 14.51 6.24
CA LYS A 134 -6.20 15.90 6.26
C LYS A 134 -6.22 16.58 4.89
N LEU A 135 -6.03 15.82 3.81
CA LEU A 135 -6.10 16.31 2.44
C LEU A 135 -7.56 16.50 1.96
N ASN A 136 -8.54 15.98 2.70
CA ASN A 136 -9.96 15.95 2.32
C ASN A 136 -10.15 15.44 0.88
N TRP A 137 -9.53 14.30 0.56
CA TRP A 137 -9.52 13.74 -0.79
C TRP A 137 -10.06 12.31 -0.79
N SER A 138 -11.29 12.13 -1.24
CA SER A 138 -11.97 10.83 -1.28
C SER A 138 -11.55 10.06 -2.55
N PRO A 139 -10.82 8.94 -2.44
CA PRO A 139 -10.50 8.07 -3.58
C PRO A 139 -11.69 7.20 -3.99
N ASP A 140 -11.87 6.98 -5.30
CA ASP A 140 -12.79 5.95 -5.80
C ASP A 140 -12.14 4.56 -5.72
N ILE A 141 -10.83 4.48 -5.97
CA ILE A 141 -10.04 3.25 -5.87
C ILE A 141 -8.81 3.49 -5.00
N ILE A 142 -8.52 2.53 -4.12
CA ILE A 142 -7.28 2.45 -3.37
C ILE A 142 -6.55 1.21 -3.85
N HIS A 143 -5.42 1.39 -4.54
CA HIS A 143 -4.63 0.29 -5.09
C HIS A 143 -3.37 0.07 -4.27
N VAL A 144 -3.26 -1.13 -3.70
CA VAL A 144 -2.24 -1.53 -2.74
C VAL A 144 -1.16 -2.37 -3.41
N HIS A 145 0.11 -2.04 -3.18
CA HIS A 145 1.26 -2.71 -3.75
C HIS A 145 2.34 -3.00 -2.71
N GLY A 146 2.73 -4.27 -2.61
CA GLY A 146 3.83 -4.73 -1.75
C GLY A 146 3.46 -4.88 -0.29
N TRP A 147 4.37 -5.52 0.44
CA TRP A 147 4.14 -6.04 1.79
C TRP A 147 3.71 -4.99 2.82
N ILE A 148 4.35 -3.81 2.82
CA ILE A 148 4.11 -2.79 3.84
C ILE A 148 2.72 -2.16 3.75
N ALA A 149 2.12 -2.20 2.55
CA ALA A 149 0.77 -1.72 2.30
C ALA A 149 -0.31 -2.80 2.54
N SER A 150 0.08 -4.05 2.77
CA SER A 150 -0.85 -5.20 2.78
C SER A 150 -1.83 -5.23 3.96
N LEU A 151 -1.58 -4.47 5.03
CA LEU A 151 -2.57 -4.28 6.11
C LEU A 151 -3.63 -3.21 5.78
N MET A 152 -3.41 -2.38 4.77
CA MET A 152 -4.33 -1.28 4.41
C MET A 152 -5.78 -1.73 4.17
N PRO A 153 -6.06 -2.82 3.41
CA PRO A 153 -7.42 -3.29 3.19
C PRO A 153 -8.15 -3.66 4.48
N LEU A 154 -7.47 -4.35 5.41
CA LEU A 154 -8.02 -4.71 6.71
C LEU A 154 -8.35 -3.46 7.53
N TYR A 155 -7.41 -2.50 7.62
CA TYR A 155 -7.61 -1.26 8.38
C TYR A 155 -8.75 -0.42 7.83
N LEU A 156 -8.91 -0.33 6.51
CA LEU A 156 -10.02 0.38 5.88
C LEU A 156 -11.38 -0.27 6.19
N LYS A 157 -11.45 -1.61 6.21
CA LYS A 157 -12.71 -2.33 6.48
C LYS A 157 -13.12 -2.33 7.95
N GLU A 158 -12.16 -2.22 8.87
CA GLU A 158 -12.42 -2.41 10.30
C GLU A 158 -12.19 -1.13 11.10
N TYR A 159 -10.96 -0.63 11.14
CA TYR A 159 -10.60 0.52 11.97
C TYR A 159 -11.19 1.83 11.42
N TYR A 160 -11.21 1.99 10.09
CA TYR A 160 -11.73 3.18 9.42
C TYR A 160 -13.08 2.95 8.73
N LYS A 161 -13.83 1.92 9.09
CA LYS A 161 -15.12 1.57 8.46
C LYS A 161 -16.16 2.69 8.48
N ASP A 162 -16.11 3.50 9.54
CA ASP A 162 -17.06 4.61 9.76
C ASP A 162 -16.52 5.96 9.21
N GLU A 163 -15.38 5.96 8.52
CA GLU A 163 -14.81 7.16 7.94
C GLU A 163 -15.48 7.51 6.59
N PRO A 164 -16.24 8.63 6.51
CA PRO A 164 -17.04 8.95 5.33
C PRO A 164 -16.24 9.10 4.05
N LEU A 165 -14.97 9.52 4.15
CA LEU A 165 -14.10 9.71 2.99
C LEU A 165 -13.85 8.42 2.20
N PHE A 166 -13.94 7.27 2.85
CA PHE A 166 -13.66 5.96 2.25
C PHE A 166 -14.93 5.10 2.04
N ALA A 167 -16.10 5.60 2.43
CA ALA A 167 -17.36 4.84 2.40
C ALA A 167 -17.67 4.22 1.02
N ASN A 168 -17.27 4.87 -0.07
CA ASN A 168 -17.49 4.40 -1.45
C ASN A 168 -16.19 3.94 -2.13
N SER A 169 -15.08 3.93 -1.42
CA SER A 169 -13.79 3.51 -1.98
C SER A 169 -13.76 1.99 -2.18
N LYS A 170 -13.19 1.57 -3.31
CA LYS A 170 -12.91 0.18 -3.63
C LYS A 170 -11.44 -0.10 -3.44
N VAL A 171 -11.12 -1.22 -2.81
CA VAL A 171 -9.74 -1.61 -2.55
C VAL A 171 -9.29 -2.69 -3.52
N VAL A 172 -8.19 -2.47 -4.20
CA VAL A 172 -7.54 -3.43 -5.11
C VAL A 172 -6.16 -3.76 -4.58
N THR A 173 -5.81 -5.03 -4.52
CA THR A 173 -4.46 -5.49 -4.13
C THR A 173 -3.76 -6.13 -5.31
N SER A 174 -2.53 -5.68 -5.60
CA SER A 174 -1.63 -6.37 -6.54
C SER A 174 -0.69 -7.32 -5.79
N ILE A 175 -0.62 -8.56 -6.27
CA ILE A 175 0.27 -9.61 -5.79
C ILE A 175 1.33 -9.87 -6.85
N TYR A 176 2.59 -9.97 -6.41
CA TYR A 176 3.77 -10.14 -7.25
C TYR A 176 4.43 -11.50 -7.03
N GLU A 177 5.28 -11.94 -7.95
CA GLU A 177 5.99 -13.22 -7.84
C GLU A 177 7.07 -13.20 -6.75
N ASN A 178 7.78 -12.08 -6.65
CA ASN A 178 8.90 -11.94 -5.73
C ASN A 178 8.42 -11.55 -4.33
N GLU A 179 8.16 -12.55 -3.50
CA GLU A 179 7.75 -12.33 -2.12
C GLU A 179 8.94 -12.30 -1.16
N ILE A 180 8.70 -11.67 -0.02
CA ILE A 180 9.65 -11.71 1.09
C ILE A 180 9.46 -13.05 1.82
N GLU A 181 10.53 -13.81 1.92
CA GLU A 181 10.56 -15.01 2.74
C GLU A 181 10.78 -14.66 4.21
N GLY A 182 10.06 -15.34 5.11
CA GLY A 182 10.21 -15.19 6.55
C GLY A 182 8.94 -14.78 7.26
N LYS A 183 9.09 -14.28 8.48
CA LYS A 183 7.98 -13.95 9.37
C LYS A 183 8.12 -12.54 9.94
N LEU A 184 6.98 -11.92 10.16
CA LEU A 184 6.82 -10.73 10.98
C LEU A 184 6.94 -11.10 12.47
N ASN A 185 6.83 -10.12 13.34
CA ASN A 185 6.73 -10.36 14.77
C ASN A 185 5.47 -11.19 15.10
N SER A 186 5.59 -12.18 15.98
CA SER A 186 4.47 -13.03 16.42
C SER A 186 3.35 -12.25 17.12
N GLU A 187 3.68 -11.08 17.68
CA GLU A 187 2.73 -10.20 18.37
C GLU A 187 1.85 -9.36 17.41
N ILE A 188 2.00 -9.49 16.10
CA ILE A 188 1.25 -8.70 15.11
C ILE A 188 -0.26 -8.73 15.36
N VAL A 189 -0.83 -9.90 15.72
CA VAL A 189 -2.26 -10.03 15.99
C VAL A 189 -2.66 -9.23 17.22
N ASN A 190 -1.84 -9.23 18.28
CA ASN A 190 -2.12 -8.48 19.50
C ASN A 190 -2.04 -6.97 19.25
N LYS A 191 -1.04 -6.52 18.47
CA LYS A 191 -0.88 -5.11 18.08
C LYS A 191 -2.06 -4.61 17.22
N ILE A 192 -2.56 -5.43 16.30
CA ILE A 192 -3.76 -5.08 15.52
C ILE A 192 -5.02 -5.07 16.42
N LYS A 193 -5.15 -5.99 17.37
CA LYS A 193 -6.25 -5.99 18.34
C LYS A 193 -6.23 -4.79 19.26
N PHE A 194 -5.07 -4.22 19.55
CA PHE A 194 -4.94 -2.98 20.32
C PHE A 194 -5.70 -1.82 19.66
N ASP A 195 -5.74 -1.79 18.33
CA ASP A 195 -6.56 -0.86 17.54
C ASP A 195 -8.06 -1.25 17.49
N GLU A 196 -8.52 -2.17 18.35
CA GLU A 196 -9.90 -2.68 18.40
C GLU A 196 -10.39 -3.35 17.10
N VAL A 197 -9.50 -3.73 16.22
CA VAL A 197 -9.83 -4.47 15.00
C VAL A 197 -10.28 -5.88 15.36
N LYS A 198 -11.52 -6.24 14.98
CA LYS A 198 -12.18 -7.50 15.31
C LYS A 198 -12.64 -8.24 14.06
N ASN A 199 -11.71 -8.68 13.25
CA ASN A 199 -12.01 -9.38 12.01
C ASN A 199 -11.52 -10.84 12.08
N GLU A 200 -12.39 -11.79 11.74
CA GLU A 200 -12.07 -13.22 11.74
C GLU A 200 -10.91 -13.56 10.77
N THR A 201 -10.72 -12.75 9.73
CA THR A 201 -9.60 -12.96 8.80
C THR A 201 -8.23 -12.81 9.47
N MET A 202 -8.16 -12.11 10.61
CA MET A 202 -6.90 -11.93 11.35
C MET A 202 -6.34 -13.23 11.91
N LYS A 203 -7.14 -14.28 12.07
CA LYS A 203 -6.67 -15.59 12.56
C LYS A 203 -5.55 -16.15 11.67
N ILE A 204 -5.54 -15.81 10.39
CA ILE A 204 -4.47 -16.25 9.48
C ILE A 204 -3.09 -15.69 9.90
N LEU A 205 -3.03 -14.55 10.56
CA LEU A 205 -1.81 -13.91 11.05
C LEU A 205 -1.26 -14.53 12.35
N GLU A 206 -1.92 -15.54 12.95
CA GLU A 206 -1.35 -16.34 14.03
C GLU A 206 -0.08 -17.05 13.54
N ASP A 207 -0.03 -17.43 12.25
CA ASP A 207 1.23 -17.62 11.55
C ASP A 207 1.62 -16.32 10.85
N SER A 208 2.51 -15.57 11.46
CA SER A 208 2.91 -14.22 11.06
C SER A 208 3.79 -14.17 9.80
N SER A 209 3.66 -15.15 8.88
CA SER A 209 4.41 -15.17 7.62
C SER A 209 4.01 -14.02 6.68
N TYR A 210 4.93 -13.58 5.82
CA TYR A 210 4.61 -12.61 4.78
C TYR A 210 3.56 -13.16 3.80
N GLU A 211 3.53 -14.46 3.58
CA GLU A 211 2.49 -15.09 2.78
C GLU A 211 1.11 -14.82 3.38
N ASN A 212 0.95 -14.98 4.69
CA ASN A 212 -0.33 -14.72 5.35
C ASN A 212 -0.66 -13.22 5.41
N LEU A 213 0.35 -12.35 5.43
CA LEU A 213 0.15 -10.91 5.28
C LEU A 213 -0.45 -10.56 3.90
N TYR A 214 -0.02 -11.20 2.82
CA TYR A 214 -0.65 -11.02 1.51
C TYR A 214 -2.04 -11.64 1.44
N LYS A 215 -2.24 -12.82 2.05
CA LYS A 215 -3.57 -13.45 2.11
C LYS A 215 -4.60 -12.57 2.82
N ILE A 216 -4.23 -11.94 3.93
CA ILE A 216 -5.17 -11.01 4.62
C ILE A 216 -5.49 -9.79 3.77
N SER A 217 -4.53 -9.29 2.99
CA SER A 217 -4.77 -8.23 2.01
C SER A 217 -5.81 -8.64 0.97
N ILE A 218 -5.65 -9.83 0.37
CA ILE A 218 -6.59 -10.39 -0.58
C ILE A 218 -7.99 -10.53 0.03
N MET A 219 -8.10 -11.13 1.21
CA MET A 219 -9.37 -11.39 1.89
C MET A 219 -10.16 -10.12 2.22
N ASN A 220 -9.49 -8.99 2.30
CA ASN A 220 -10.09 -7.70 2.61
C ASN A 220 -10.15 -6.74 1.42
N SER A 221 -9.89 -7.21 0.19
CA SER A 221 -9.95 -6.41 -1.03
C SER A 221 -11.24 -6.63 -1.83
N ASP A 222 -11.62 -5.66 -2.64
CA ASP A 222 -12.73 -5.73 -3.59
C ASP A 222 -12.28 -6.28 -4.96
N GLY A 223 -10.98 -6.32 -5.21
CA GLY A 223 -10.39 -6.89 -6.40
C GLY A 223 -8.92 -7.26 -6.18
N VAL A 224 -8.44 -8.23 -6.94
CA VAL A 224 -7.04 -8.69 -6.86
C VAL A 224 -6.43 -8.74 -8.25
N ILE A 225 -5.22 -8.24 -8.37
CA ILE A 225 -4.43 -8.32 -9.60
C ILE A 225 -3.20 -9.17 -9.33
N PHE A 226 -3.08 -10.25 -10.06
CA PHE A 226 -1.88 -11.10 -10.04
C PHE A 226 -0.91 -10.56 -11.10
N ALA A 227 0.10 -9.83 -10.63
CA ALA A 227 1.06 -9.10 -11.47
C ALA A 227 2.31 -9.96 -11.72
N GLY A 228 2.11 -11.16 -12.27
CA GLY A 228 3.14 -12.12 -12.62
C GLY A 228 2.54 -13.43 -13.10
N ASP A 229 3.36 -14.24 -13.77
CA ASP A 229 2.91 -15.52 -14.34
C ASP A 229 3.03 -16.69 -13.35
N ASN A 230 3.88 -16.53 -12.30
CA ASN A 230 4.18 -17.57 -11.31
C ASN A 230 3.78 -17.15 -9.89
N VAL A 231 2.58 -16.62 -9.74
CA VAL A 231 2.02 -16.29 -8.42
C VAL A 231 1.56 -17.58 -7.73
N LYS A 232 1.72 -17.66 -6.41
CA LYS A 232 1.36 -18.86 -5.64
C LYS A 232 -0.11 -19.24 -5.78
N ASP A 233 -0.38 -20.51 -6.02
CA ASP A 233 -1.74 -21.08 -6.14
C ASP A 233 -2.61 -20.76 -4.91
N SER A 234 -2.02 -20.71 -3.71
CA SER A 234 -2.74 -20.41 -2.48
C SER A 234 -3.45 -19.04 -2.50
N TYR A 235 -2.93 -18.05 -3.25
CA TYR A 235 -3.58 -16.74 -3.41
C TYR A 235 -4.72 -16.78 -4.42
N LEU A 236 -4.52 -17.52 -5.52
CA LEU A 236 -5.55 -17.75 -6.54
C LEU A 236 -6.77 -18.48 -5.95
N GLU A 237 -6.53 -19.49 -5.12
CA GLU A 237 -7.58 -20.26 -4.45
C GLU A 237 -8.40 -19.40 -3.48
N ILE A 238 -7.77 -18.54 -2.69
CA ILE A 238 -8.47 -17.63 -1.78
C ILE A 238 -9.37 -16.66 -2.57
N ALA A 239 -8.82 -16.00 -3.60
CA ALA A 239 -9.59 -15.07 -4.42
C ALA A 239 -10.79 -15.76 -5.09
N LYS A 240 -10.59 -16.98 -5.60
CA LYS A 240 -11.65 -17.81 -6.20
C LYS A 240 -12.71 -18.20 -5.18
N THR A 241 -12.30 -18.66 -3.99
CA THR A 241 -13.22 -19.09 -2.92
C THR A 241 -14.10 -17.95 -2.45
N LEU A 242 -13.51 -16.74 -2.30
CA LEU A 242 -14.23 -15.54 -1.89
C LEU A 242 -14.95 -14.83 -3.05
N LYS A 243 -14.83 -15.37 -4.29
CA LYS A 243 -15.43 -14.79 -5.51
C LYS A 243 -15.02 -13.33 -5.75
N ILE A 244 -13.79 -12.98 -5.37
CA ILE A 244 -13.25 -11.64 -5.60
C ILE A 244 -12.92 -11.51 -7.08
N PRO A 245 -13.27 -10.40 -7.76
CA PRO A 245 -12.83 -10.11 -9.11
C PRO A 245 -11.32 -10.16 -9.24
N THR A 246 -10.80 -10.86 -10.23
CA THR A 246 -9.36 -11.00 -10.46
C THR A 246 -8.96 -10.58 -11.86
N LEU A 247 -7.71 -10.09 -11.97
CA LEU A 247 -7.01 -9.88 -13.22
C LEU A 247 -5.66 -10.59 -13.14
N ASN A 248 -5.36 -11.45 -14.11
CA ASN A 248 -4.03 -12.04 -14.29
C ASN A 248 -3.32 -11.24 -15.38
N CYS A 249 -2.34 -10.43 -15.00
CA CYS A 249 -1.68 -9.52 -15.91
C CYS A 249 -0.20 -9.37 -15.54
N GLY A 250 0.64 -10.15 -16.22
CA GLY A 250 2.09 -9.99 -16.16
C GLY A 250 2.57 -8.69 -16.86
N PHE A 251 3.87 -8.41 -16.76
CA PHE A 251 4.51 -7.25 -17.41
C PHE A 251 4.69 -7.49 -18.91
N ARG A 252 3.62 -7.35 -19.69
CA ARG A 252 3.62 -7.44 -21.15
C ARG A 252 3.24 -6.10 -21.79
N GLU A 253 3.58 -5.90 -23.03
CA GLU A 253 3.21 -4.67 -23.76
C GLU A 253 1.69 -4.48 -23.72
N GLY A 254 1.26 -3.27 -23.33
CA GLY A 254 -0.16 -2.91 -23.27
C GLY A 254 -0.91 -3.34 -22.00
N PHE A 255 -0.20 -3.85 -20.98
CA PHE A 255 -0.81 -4.25 -19.70
C PHE A 255 -1.64 -3.14 -19.05
N GLU A 256 -1.26 -1.89 -19.25
CA GLU A 256 -1.95 -0.73 -18.65
C GLU A 256 -3.41 -0.63 -19.08
N LYS A 257 -3.73 -1.06 -20.32
CA LYS A 257 -5.10 -1.07 -20.82
C LYS A 257 -5.95 -2.07 -20.03
N GLU A 258 -5.43 -3.26 -19.76
CA GLU A 258 -6.12 -4.29 -18.99
C GLU A 258 -6.43 -3.84 -17.56
N TYR A 259 -5.51 -3.09 -16.92
CA TYR A 259 -5.76 -2.49 -15.60
C TYR A 259 -6.90 -1.46 -15.64
N ILE A 260 -6.93 -0.58 -16.66
CA ILE A 260 -8.00 0.40 -16.81
C ILE A 260 -9.35 -0.27 -17.07
N GLU A 261 -9.39 -1.30 -17.89
CA GLU A 261 -10.59 -2.10 -18.14
C GLU A 261 -11.05 -2.80 -16.85
N PHE A 262 -10.14 -3.40 -16.10
CA PHE A 262 -10.44 -4.02 -14.82
C PHE A 262 -11.03 -3.01 -13.81
N TYR A 263 -10.44 -1.84 -13.67
CA TYR A 263 -10.99 -0.79 -12.81
C TYR A 263 -12.40 -0.38 -13.21
N ASN A 264 -12.64 -0.10 -14.51
CA ASN A 264 -13.93 0.36 -14.98
C ASN A 264 -15.01 -0.73 -14.94
N ASP A 265 -14.64 -1.96 -15.33
CA ASP A 265 -15.60 -3.01 -15.66
C ASP A 265 -15.84 -4.00 -14.51
N LYS A 266 -14.94 -4.09 -13.56
CA LYS A 266 -15.05 -5.03 -12.45
C LYS A 266 -15.11 -4.36 -11.08
N ILE A 267 -14.44 -3.22 -10.92
CA ILE A 267 -14.28 -2.58 -9.60
C ILE A 267 -15.27 -1.44 -9.39
N LEU A 268 -15.49 -0.60 -10.38
CA LEU A 268 -16.34 0.62 -10.28
C LEU A 268 -17.79 0.43 -10.74
N LYS A 269 -18.17 -0.78 -11.10
CA LYS A 269 -19.56 -1.11 -11.48
C LYS A 269 -20.52 -1.15 -10.29
#